data_a20bbe476bc77e7900d742b9c236dfde
#
_entry.id   a20bbe476bc77e7900d742b9c236dfde
#
_cell.length_a   1.000
_cell.length_b   1.000
_cell.length_c   1.000
_cell.angle_alpha   90.00
_cell.angle_beta   90.00
_cell.angle_gamma   90.00
#
_symmetry.space_group_name_H-M   'P 1'
#
loop_
_entity.id
_entity.type
_entity.pdbx_description
1 polymer ?
#
loop_
_entity_poly.entity_id
_entity_poly.type
_entity_poly.pdbx_seq_one_letter_code
_entity_poly.pdbx_strand_id
1 'polypeptide(L)'
;PEFILAYVFLHFWGPSMLPAIIALSLHNGAIIGHLMGRYSNEIRLRPDHANGVSLYGYEIVPRLYGQFLAFLFYRWEVIMRETAILGILGIATLGFYVDSALADIRLDRAIFLIAITALLNVGIDSLSRHIRQRLRLSRTVQNHSRVSAQTDGT
;
A
#
# COMPACT_ATOMS: atom_id res chain seq x y z
N PRO A 1 -11.44 11.29 -1.32
CA PRO A 1 -11.75 11.67 0.08
C PRO A 1 -10.47 12.04 0.86
N GLU A 2 -9.31 11.44 0.54
CA GLU A 2 -8.01 11.71 1.21
C GLU A 2 -7.57 13.17 1.09
N PHE A 3 -7.80 13.81 -0.05
CA PHE A 3 -7.44 15.23 -0.27
C PHE A 3 -8.30 16.17 0.57
N ILE A 4 -9.59 15.85 0.73
CA ILE A 4 -10.50 16.61 1.58
C ILE A 4 -10.04 16.49 3.03
N LEU A 5 -9.68 15.26 3.45
CA LEU A 5 -9.20 15.01 4.80
C LEU A 5 -7.86 15.73 5.05
N ALA A 6 -6.95 15.68 4.09
CA ALA A 6 -5.67 16.39 4.15
C ALA A 6 -5.88 17.91 4.24
N TYR A 7 -6.83 18.47 3.46
CA TYR A 7 -7.16 19.89 3.49
C TYR A 7 -7.74 20.31 4.85
N VAL A 8 -8.65 19.50 5.43
CA VAL A 8 -9.21 19.76 6.76
C VAL A 8 -8.10 19.76 7.81
N PHE A 9 -7.22 18.75 7.80
CA PHE A 9 -6.10 18.68 8.74
C PHE A 9 -5.08 19.80 8.53
N LEU A 10 -4.86 20.23 7.29
CA LEU A 10 -4.03 21.41 6.97
C LEU A 10 -4.56 22.66 7.67
N HIS A 11 -5.87 22.81 7.75
CA HIS A 11 -6.51 23.96 8.39
C HIS A 11 -6.29 23.97 9.91
N PHE A 12 -6.21 22.79 10.55
CA PHE A 12 -5.99 22.67 11.99
C PHE A 12 -4.51 22.74 12.39
N TRP A 13 -3.62 22.12 11.63
CA TRP A 13 -2.19 21.99 11.97
C TRP A 13 -1.26 22.87 11.12
N GLY A 14 -1.81 23.63 10.17
CA GLY A 14 -1.03 24.45 9.28
C GLY A 14 -0.26 23.68 8.20
N PRO A 15 0.51 24.36 7.33
CA PRO A 15 1.23 23.79 6.20
C PRO A 15 2.45 22.98 6.65
N SER A 16 2.23 21.75 7.10
CA SER A 16 3.28 20.83 7.53
C SER A 16 3.09 19.46 6.86
N MET A 17 4.04 18.54 7.02
CA MET A 17 3.90 17.17 6.51
C MET A 17 2.89 16.33 7.30
N LEU A 18 2.61 16.68 8.56
CA LEU A 18 1.74 15.92 9.44
C LEU A 18 0.32 15.72 8.90
N PRO A 19 -0.39 16.77 8.41
CA PRO A 19 -1.70 16.62 7.80
C PRO A 19 -1.77 15.59 6.69
N ALA A 20 -0.77 15.58 5.80
CA ALA A 20 -0.70 14.61 4.71
C ALA A 20 -0.49 13.18 5.21
N ILE A 21 0.45 12.99 6.14
CA ILE A 21 0.75 11.67 6.70
C ILE A 21 -0.47 11.11 7.42
N ILE A 22 -1.14 11.91 8.24
CA ILE A 22 -2.32 11.47 9.00
C ILE A 22 -3.49 11.16 8.04
N ALA A 23 -3.75 12.03 7.07
CA ALA A 23 -4.83 11.84 6.12
C ALA A 23 -4.64 10.57 5.27
N LEU A 24 -3.43 10.39 4.72
CA LEU A 24 -3.09 9.21 3.92
C LEU A 24 -3.09 7.94 4.75
N SER A 25 -2.55 7.98 5.97
CA SER A 25 -2.50 6.82 6.86
C SER A 25 -3.90 6.38 7.27
N LEU A 26 -4.77 7.32 7.65
CA LEU A 26 -6.13 7.04 8.07
C LEU A 26 -6.96 6.48 6.91
N HIS A 27 -6.90 7.13 5.75
CA HIS A 27 -7.64 6.70 4.56
C HIS A 27 -7.19 5.33 4.07
N ASN A 28 -5.89 5.14 3.88
CA ASN A 28 -5.34 3.87 3.41
C ASN A 28 -5.48 2.76 4.45
N GLY A 29 -5.31 3.06 5.72
CA GLY A 29 -5.53 2.11 6.82
C GLY A 29 -6.97 1.62 6.88
N ALA A 30 -7.95 2.50 6.69
CA ALA A 30 -9.36 2.13 6.63
C ALA A 30 -9.67 1.21 5.44
N ILE A 31 -9.15 1.50 4.26
CA ILE A 31 -9.33 0.64 3.07
C ILE A 31 -8.69 -0.74 3.28
N ILE A 32 -7.47 -0.79 3.78
CA ILE A 32 -6.76 -2.05 4.06
C ILE A 32 -7.52 -2.87 5.11
N GLY A 33 -7.95 -2.23 6.20
CA GLY A 33 -8.71 -2.88 7.27
C GLY A 33 -10.03 -3.45 6.78
N HIS A 34 -10.79 -2.67 6.00
CA HIS A 34 -12.04 -3.13 5.40
C HIS A 34 -11.83 -4.33 4.47
N LEU A 35 -10.83 -4.27 3.60
CA LEU A 35 -10.53 -5.34 2.65
C LEU A 35 -10.07 -6.61 3.35
N MET A 36 -9.18 -6.48 4.34
CA MET A 36 -8.71 -7.62 5.12
C MET A 36 -9.83 -8.24 5.96
N GLY A 37 -10.75 -7.43 6.50
CA GLY A 37 -11.94 -7.91 7.21
C GLY A 37 -12.84 -8.76 6.30
N ARG A 38 -13.07 -8.33 5.06
CA ARG A 38 -13.82 -9.15 4.08
C ARG A 38 -13.13 -10.47 3.77
N TYR A 39 -11.84 -10.45 3.48
CA TYR A 39 -11.08 -11.67 3.21
C TYR A 39 -11.03 -12.62 4.42
N SER A 40 -11.00 -12.08 5.63
CA SER A 40 -11.07 -12.87 6.86
C SER A 40 -12.38 -13.67 6.96
N ASN A 41 -13.50 -13.08 6.56
CA ASN A 41 -14.80 -13.74 6.58
C ASN A 41 -14.96 -14.84 5.50
N GLU A 42 -14.15 -14.78 4.43
CA GLU A 42 -14.15 -15.78 3.35
C GLU A 42 -13.28 -17.00 3.66
N ILE A 43 -12.45 -16.96 4.72
CA ILE A 43 -11.59 -18.06 5.11
C ILE A 43 -12.43 -19.16 5.76
N ARG A 44 -12.38 -20.35 5.19
CA ARG A 44 -12.90 -21.56 5.87
C ARG A 44 -11.98 -21.91 7.04
N LEU A 45 -12.51 -21.74 8.24
CA LEU A 45 -11.83 -22.11 9.48
C LEU A 45 -11.76 -23.63 9.62
N ARG A 46 -10.75 -24.14 10.32
CA ARG A 46 -10.67 -25.57 10.67
C ARG A 46 -11.76 -25.90 11.70
N PRO A 47 -12.27 -27.15 11.73
CA PRO A 47 -13.25 -27.56 12.73
C PRO A 47 -12.77 -27.34 14.17
N ASP A 48 -11.45 -27.41 14.38
CA ASP A 48 -10.75 -27.33 15.67
C ASP A 48 -10.03 -25.96 15.83
N HIS A 49 -10.67 -24.87 15.40
CA HIS A 49 -10.07 -23.54 15.45
C HIS A 49 -10.01 -22.98 16.87
N ALA A 50 -8.92 -22.27 17.16
CA ALA A 50 -8.79 -21.50 18.40
C ALA A 50 -9.79 -20.34 18.45
N ASN A 51 -10.24 -19.95 19.62
CA ASN A 51 -11.17 -18.85 19.79
C ASN A 51 -10.46 -17.51 20.12
N GLY A 52 -11.09 -16.39 19.72
CA GLY A 52 -10.62 -15.06 20.07
C GLY A 52 -9.35 -14.60 19.35
N VAL A 53 -8.48 -13.89 20.04
CA VAL A 53 -7.25 -13.29 19.48
C VAL A 53 -6.28 -14.33 18.92
N SER A 54 -6.27 -15.53 19.50
CA SER A 54 -5.43 -16.65 19.06
C SER A 54 -5.82 -17.14 17.65
N LEU A 55 -7.11 -17.14 17.30
CA LEU A 55 -7.60 -17.45 15.96
C LEU A 55 -7.01 -16.47 14.92
N TYR A 56 -7.05 -15.17 15.23
CA TYR A 56 -6.50 -14.15 14.34
C TYR A 56 -4.99 -14.31 14.17
N GLY A 57 -4.23 -14.46 15.27
CA GLY A 57 -2.77 -14.51 15.23
C GLY A 57 -2.20 -15.74 14.52
N TYR A 58 -2.75 -16.91 14.78
CA TYR A 58 -2.18 -18.18 14.30
C TYR A 58 -2.84 -18.73 13.04
N GLU A 59 -4.06 -18.37 12.73
CA GLU A 59 -4.78 -18.95 11.58
C GLU A 59 -5.09 -17.91 10.50
N ILE A 60 -5.68 -16.78 10.83
CA ILE A 60 -6.15 -15.80 9.85
C ILE A 60 -4.97 -14.97 9.30
N VAL A 61 -4.15 -14.40 10.17
CA VAL A 61 -3.05 -13.53 9.75
C VAL A 61 -2.04 -14.23 8.84
N PRO A 62 -1.53 -15.44 9.14
CA PRO A 62 -0.59 -16.12 8.25
C PRO A 62 -1.19 -16.47 6.88
N ARG A 63 -2.47 -16.77 6.82
CA ARG A 63 -3.16 -17.10 5.55
C ARG A 63 -3.39 -15.87 4.69
N LEU A 64 -3.66 -14.71 5.31
CA LEU A 64 -3.89 -13.44 4.62
C LEU A 64 -2.62 -12.65 4.33
N TYR A 65 -1.49 -13.02 4.95
CA TYR A 65 -0.25 -12.24 4.88
C TYR A 65 0.21 -11.96 3.44
N GLY A 66 0.16 -12.95 2.56
CA GLY A 66 0.52 -12.77 1.16
C GLY A 66 -0.41 -11.84 0.40
N GLN A 67 -1.72 -11.86 0.70
CA GLN A 67 -2.70 -10.94 0.11
C GLN A 67 -2.54 -9.53 0.66
N PHE A 68 -2.32 -9.43 1.97
CA PHE A 68 -2.04 -8.16 2.63
C PHE A 68 -0.80 -7.48 2.03
N LEU A 69 0.32 -8.18 1.90
CA LEU A 69 1.53 -7.63 1.28
C LEU A 69 1.30 -7.22 -0.17
N ALA A 70 0.67 -8.06 -0.98
CA ALA A 70 0.39 -7.74 -2.38
C ALA A 70 -0.47 -6.47 -2.51
N PHE A 71 -1.46 -6.33 -1.63
CA PHE A 71 -2.32 -5.15 -1.59
C PHE A 71 -1.60 -3.92 -1.04
N LEU A 72 -0.78 -4.09 0.00
CA LEU A 72 0.04 -3.01 0.58
C LEU A 72 0.96 -2.40 -0.48
N PHE A 73 1.66 -3.22 -1.26
CA PHE A 73 2.54 -2.74 -2.32
C PHE A 73 1.79 -2.07 -3.48
N TYR A 74 0.62 -2.61 -3.84
CA TYR A 74 -0.25 -1.94 -4.81
C TYR A 74 -0.68 -0.55 -4.29
N ARG A 75 -1.08 -0.47 -3.02
CA ARG A 75 -1.53 0.77 -2.41
C ARG A 75 -0.38 1.76 -2.24
N TRP A 76 0.82 1.28 -1.98
CA TRP A 76 2.02 2.12 -1.93
C TRP A 76 2.26 2.86 -3.25
N GLU A 77 2.14 2.19 -4.38
CA GLU A 77 2.25 2.83 -5.70
C GLU A 77 1.22 3.97 -5.86
N VAL A 78 -0.01 3.73 -5.43
CA VAL A 78 -1.08 4.74 -5.47
C VAL A 78 -0.75 5.92 -4.55
N ILE A 79 -0.30 5.66 -3.32
CA ILE A 79 0.08 6.70 -2.35
C ILE A 79 1.21 7.60 -2.90
N MET A 80 2.17 7.04 -3.62
CA MET A 80 3.25 7.82 -4.22
C MET A 80 2.74 8.84 -5.25
N ARG A 81 1.69 8.50 -5.99
CA ARG A 81 1.03 9.44 -6.90
C ARG A 81 0.18 10.47 -6.15
N GLU A 82 -0.52 10.04 -5.11
CA GLU A 82 -1.32 10.93 -4.26
C GLU A 82 -0.46 11.99 -3.57
N THR A 83 0.75 11.64 -3.12
CA THR A 83 1.69 12.60 -2.51
C THR A 83 2.16 13.69 -3.47
N ALA A 84 2.24 13.41 -4.77
CA ALA A 84 2.56 14.45 -5.76
C ALA A 84 1.46 15.51 -5.83
N ILE A 85 0.18 15.08 -5.78
CA ILE A 85 -0.98 15.99 -5.79
C ILE A 85 -1.05 16.82 -4.49
N LEU A 86 -0.70 16.23 -3.35
CA LEU A 86 -0.65 16.94 -2.07
C LEU A 86 0.36 18.10 -2.07
N GLY A 87 1.39 18.02 -2.93
CA GLY A 87 2.33 19.11 -3.16
C GLY A 87 1.65 20.38 -3.68
N ILE A 88 0.69 20.24 -4.58
CA ILE A 88 -0.08 21.37 -5.14
C ILE A 88 -0.94 22.05 -4.06
N LEU A 89 -1.35 21.31 -3.03
CA LEU A 89 -2.06 21.86 -1.86
C LEU A 89 -1.16 22.62 -0.87
N GLY A 90 0.13 22.80 -1.20
CA GLY A 90 1.10 23.52 -0.37
C GLY A 90 1.74 22.68 0.74
N ILE A 91 1.57 21.35 0.71
CA ILE A 91 2.23 20.45 1.64
C ILE A 91 3.62 20.13 1.10
N ALA A 92 4.66 20.23 1.94
CA ALA A 92 6.07 20.02 1.56
C ALA A 92 6.34 18.57 1.18
N THR A 93 5.94 18.18 -0.04
CA THR A 93 6.22 16.90 -0.71
C THR A 93 7.14 17.14 -1.91
N LEU A 94 7.58 16.07 -2.56
CA LEU A 94 8.36 16.20 -3.81
C LEU A 94 7.61 17.02 -4.88
N GLY A 95 6.27 16.84 -4.96
CA GLY A 95 5.42 17.64 -5.85
C GLY A 95 5.48 19.15 -5.56
N PHE A 96 5.48 19.53 -4.30
CA PHE A 96 5.63 20.92 -3.88
C PHE A 96 6.95 21.54 -4.34
N TYR A 97 8.06 20.81 -4.21
CA TYR A 97 9.37 21.30 -4.66
C TYR A 97 9.47 21.40 -6.18
N VAL A 98 8.81 20.52 -6.93
CA VAL A 98 8.70 20.61 -8.38
C VAL A 98 7.92 21.85 -8.78
N ASP A 99 6.75 22.07 -8.17
CA ASP A 99 5.89 23.21 -8.44
C ASP A 99 6.60 24.55 -8.10
N SER A 100 7.25 24.62 -6.95
CA SER A 100 8.07 25.78 -6.54
C SER A 100 9.21 26.06 -7.52
N ALA A 101 9.91 25.02 -7.99
CA ALA A 101 11.00 25.17 -8.95
C ALA A 101 10.51 25.67 -10.31
N LEU A 102 9.30 25.25 -10.73
CA LEU A 102 8.65 25.73 -11.94
C LEU A 102 8.19 27.19 -11.81
N ALA A 103 7.60 27.54 -10.66
CA ALA A 103 7.17 28.91 -10.36
C ALA A 103 8.35 29.88 -10.34
N ASP A 104 9.52 29.46 -9.85
CA ASP A 104 10.78 30.20 -9.84
C ASP A 104 11.51 30.21 -11.21
N ILE A 105 10.95 29.57 -12.25
CA ILE A 105 11.55 29.41 -13.58
C ILE A 105 12.94 28.73 -13.51
N ARG A 106 13.19 27.92 -12.51
CA ARG A 106 14.42 27.12 -12.35
C ARG A 106 14.24 25.75 -12.99
N LEU A 107 14.26 25.72 -14.32
CA LEU A 107 14.01 24.51 -15.12
C LEU A 107 15.02 23.39 -14.84
N ASP A 108 16.26 23.74 -14.55
CA ASP A 108 17.31 22.80 -14.15
C ASP A 108 16.93 21.98 -12.91
N ARG A 109 16.46 22.67 -11.86
CA ARG A 109 15.99 22.03 -10.61
C ARG A 109 14.69 21.25 -10.82
N ALA A 110 13.76 21.80 -11.58
CA ALA A 110 12.49 21.16 -11.86
C ALA A 110 12.71 19.82 -12.60
N ILE A 111 13.53 19.82 -13.65
CA ILE A 111 13.88 18.61 -14.42
C ILE A 111 14.56 17.57 -13.53
N PHE A 112 15.50 17.97 -12.69
CA PHE A 112 16.19 17.09 -11.76
C PHE A 112 15.22 16.43 -10.74
N LEU A 113 14.33 17.21 -10.14
CA LEU A 113 13.32 16.71 -9.20
C LEU A 113 12.31 15.78 -9.87
N ILE A 114 11.87 16.10 -11.09
CA ILE A 114 11.00 15.24 -11.90
C ILE A 114 11.70 13.93 -12.22
N ALA A 115 12.97 13.96 -12.62
CA ALA A 115 13.76 12.78 -12.90
C ALA A 115 13.92 11.87 -11.66
N ILE A 116 14.20 12.44 -10.49
CA ILE A 116 14.27 11.69 -9.22
C ILE A 116 12.91 11.07 -8.90
N THR A 117 11.83 11.83 -9.02
CA THR A 117 10.45 11.33 -8.75
C THR A 117 10.09 10.18 -9.69
N ALA A 118 10.42 10.31 -10.96
CA ALA A 118 10.22 9.25 -11.94
C ALA A 118 11.03 7.99 -11.61
N LEU A 119 12.30 8.15 -11.24
CA LEU A 119 13.17 7.05 -10.85
C LEU A 119 12.65 6.32 -9.60
N LEU A 120 12.20 7.06 -8.59
CA LEU A 120 11.58 6.51 -7.39
C LEU A 120 10.31 5.71 -7.72
N ASN A 121 9.44 6.26 -8.56
CA ASN A 121 8.20 5.58 -8.98
C ASN A 121 8.50 4.28 -9.72
N VAL A 122 9.42 4.29 -10.68
CA VAL A 122 9.84 3.09 -11.42
C VAL A 122 10.47 2.06 -10.48
N GLY A 123 11.31 2.49 -9.54
CA GLY A 123 11.93 1.63 -8.54
C GLY A 123 10.91 0.93 -7.64
N ILE A 124 9.95 1.68 -7.12
CA ILE A 124 8.89 1.16 -6.25
C ILE A 124 7.97 0.20 -7.03
N ASP A 125 7.59 0.55 -8.25
CA ASP A 125 6.75 -0.31 -9.09
C ASP A 125 7.49 -1.61 -9.47
N SER A 126 8.77 -1.53 -9.79
CA SER A 126 9.60 -2.71 -10.06
C SER A 126 9.70 -3.63 -8.84
N LEU A 127 9.96 -3.06 -7.66
CA LEU A 127 10.02 -3.78 -6.39
C LEU A 127 8.66 -4.44 -6.07
N SER A 128 7.58 -3.69 -6.22
CA SER A 128 6.21 -4.17 -6.02
C SER A 128 5.88 -5.36 -6.93
N ARG A 129 6.24 -5.28 -8.22
CA ARG A 129 6.07 -6.39 -9.18
C ARG A 129 6.88 -7.61 -8.78
N HIS A 130 8.14 -7.44 -8.41
CA HIS A 130 9.01 -8.54 -8.02
C HIS A 130 8.49 -9.29 -6.79
N ILE A 131 8.04 -8.58 -5.77
CA ILE A 131 7.48 -9.17 -4.55
C ILE A 131 6.17 -9.91 -4.85
N ARG A 132 5.27 -9.31 -5.63
CA ARG A 132 4.01 -9.95 -6.04
C ARG A 132 4.23 -11.24 -6.83
N GLN A 133 5.24 -11.28 -7.71
CA GLN A 133 5.60 -12.49 -8.46
C GLN A 133 6.09 -13.60 -7.54
N ARG A 134 6.96 -13.29 -6.59
CA ARG A 134 7.44 -14.28 -5.61
C ARG A 134 6.31 -14.85 -4.74
N LEU A 135 5.39 -14.02 -4.30
CA LEU A 135 4.23 -14.45 -3.51
C LEU A 135 3.26 -15.33 -4.31
N ARG A 136 3.09 -15.08 -5.60
CA ARG A 136 2.27 -15.92 -6.49
C ARG A 136 2.90 -17.30 -6.72
N LEU A 137 4.20 -17.38 -6.95
CA LEU A 137 4.91 -18.65 -7.15
C LEU A 137 4.79 -19.57 -5.92
N SER A 138 4.87 -19.03 -4.71
CA SER A 138 4.69 -19.80 -3.48
C SER A 138 3.31 -20.45 -3.37
N ARG A 139 2.26 -19.83 -3.91
CA ARG A 139 0.90 -20.40 -3.91
C ARG A 139 0.73 -21.54 -4.91
N THR A 140 1.34 -21.44 -6.08
CA THR A 140 1.24 -22.45 -7.13
C THR A 140 1.92 -23.76 -6.70
N VAL A 141 3.07 -23.67 -6.05
CA VAL A 141 3.80 -24.83 -5.51
C VAL A 141 3.00 -25.55 -4.42
N GLN A 142 2.36 -24.80 -3.52
CA GLN A 142 1.54 -25.38 -2.45
C GLN A 142 0.27 -26.08 -2.95
N ASN A 143 -0.31 -25.60 -4.04
CA ASN A 143 -1.49 -26.25 -4.65
C ASN A 143 -1.11 -27.53 -5.38
N HIS A 144 0.03 -27.59 -6.04
CA HIS A 144 0.53 -28.79 -6.73
C HIS A 144 0.84 -29.92 -5.75
N SER A 145 1.47 -29.63 -4.62
CA SER A 145 1.77 -30.62 -3.59
C SER A 145 0.52 -31.19 -2.90
N ARG A 146 -0.56 -30.42 -2.82
CA ARG A 146 -1.85 -30.89 -2.27
C ARG A 146 -2.60 -31.82 -3.23
N VAL A 147 -2.55 -31.54 -4.52
CA VAL A 147 -3.23 -32.35 -5.56
C VAL A 147 -2.51 -33.69 -5.71
N SER A 148 -1.18 -33.73 -5.71
CA SER A 148 -0.41 -34.98 -5.79
C SER A 148 -0.59 -35.87 -4.54
N ALA A 149 -0.67 -35.29 -3.34
CA ALA A 149 -0.94 -36.05 -2.12
C ALA A 149 -2.36 -36.64 -2.06
N GLN A 150 -3.30 -36.13 -2.82
CA GLN A 150 -4.69 -36.62 -2.87
C GLN A 150 -4.89 -37.68 -3.92
N THR A 151 -4.01 -37.78 -4.94
CA THR A 151 -4.04 -38.83 -5.98
C THR A 151 -3.28 -40.08 -5.57
N ASP A 152 -2.32 -40.00 -4.65
CA ASP A 152 -1.56 -41.16 -4.15
C ASP A 152 -2.26 -41.92 -2.99
N GLY A 153 -3.42 -41.42 -2.52
CA GLY A 153 -4.19 -42.01 -1.40
C GLY A 153 -5.45 -42.76 -1.81
N THR A 154 -5.68 -42.99 -3.11
CA THR A 154 -6.77 -43.84 -3.66
C THR A 154 -6.22 -45.03 -4.38
#